data_1a97bdf6d969dba11e866b5970249add
#
_entry.id   1a97bdf6d969dba11e866b5970249add
#
_cell.length_a   1.000
_cell.length_b   1.000
_cell.length_c   1.000
_cell.angle_alpha   90.00
_cell.angle_beta   90.00
_cell.angle_gamma   90.00
#
_symmetry.space_group_name_H-M   'P 1'
#
loop_
_entity.id
_entity.type
_entity.pdbx_description
1 polymer ?
#
loop_
_entity_poly.entity_id
_entity_poly.type
_entity_poly.pdbx_seq_one_letter_code
_entity_poly.pdbx_strand_id
1 'polypeptide(L)'
;TALPDTLCHLNGETLPLRDAKISVLDRGFIFGDGIYEVIPVYGRRCFRFDEHMARLARSLDKLRIPNPHSRDGWLALVRELVAAQPADDQLVYIEITRGVALRDHVMPVGITPTVFAMTSPMKPPSAEQRHAGVACVTARDFRWERGDIKSVSLLGNVMAREMSAAHGALYVFYSLHLVE
;
A
#
# COMPACT_ATOMS: atom_id res chain seq x y z
N THR A 1 19.56 -6.56 -5.22
CA THR A 1 18.72 -6.33 -6.39
C THR A 1 18.71 -4.83 -6.67
N ALA A 2 19.03 -4.40 -7.90
CA ALA A 2 18.95 -2.99 -8.28
C ALA A 2 17.50 -2.51 -8.19
N LEU A 3 17.27 -1.31 -7.67
CA LEU A 3 15.96 -0.67 -7.67
C LEU A 3 15.55 -0.38 -9.12
N PRO A 4 14.24 -0.47 -9.45
CA PRO A 4 13.76 -0.11 -10.78
C PRO A 4 14.04 1.38 -11.06
N ASP A 5 14.37 1.68 -12.30
CA ASP A 5 14.53 3.07 -12.77
C ASP A 5 13.17 3.66 -13.10
N THR A 6 12.39 3.96 -12.05
CA THR A 6 11.04 4.52 -12.13
C THR A 6 10.96 5.78 -11.30
N LEU A 7 10.03 6.66 -11.66
CA LEU A 7 9.72 7.85 -10.87
C LEU A 7 8.77 7.48 -9.71
N CYS A 8 8.91 8.21 -8.62
CA CYS A 8 7.99 8.20 -7.50
C CYS A 8 7.68 9.63 -7.08
N HIS A 9 6.62 9.79 -6.30
CA HIS A 9 6.29 11.02 -5.61
C HIS A 9 6.66 10.89 -4.13
N LEU A 10 7.36 11.88 -3.59
CA LEU A 10 7.64 11.98 -2.16
C LEU A 10 7.48 13.42 -1.68
N ASN A 11 6.51 13.67 -0.81
CA ASN A 11 6.27 14.96 -0.14
C ASN A 11 6.21 16.18 -1.08
N GLY A 12 5.53 16.04 -2.22
CA GLY A 12 5.36 17.15 -3.20
C GLY A 12 6.38 17.14 -4.34
N GLU A 13 7.37 16.25 -4.31
CA GLU A 13 8.40 16.15 -5.35
C GLU A 13 8.27 14.84 -6.14
N THR A 14 8.44 14.92 -7.47
CA THR A 14 8.57 13.76 -8.34
C THR A 14 10.04 13.54 -8.65
N LEU A 15 10.57 12.37 -8.24
CA LEU A 15 11.99 12.05 -8.31
C LEU A 15 12.22 10.55 -8.64
N PRO A 16 13.43 10.16 -9.05
CA PRO A 16 13.77 8.75 -9.22
C PRO A 16 13.60 7.98 -7.91
N LEU A 17 12.97 6.80 -7.96
CA LEU A 17 12.71 5.96 -6.77
C LEU A 17 13.97 5.66 -5.96
N ARG A 18 15.13 5.50 -6.62
CA ARG A 18 16.43 5.26 -5.97
C ARG A 18 16.90 6.42 -5.09
N ASP A 19 16.41 7.64 -5.34
CA ASP A 19 16.82 8.86 -4.63
C ASP A 19 15.84 9.23 -3.51
N ALA A 20 14.66 8.57 -3.46
CA ALA A 20 13.66 8.79 -2.43
C ALA A 20 14.15 8.34 -1.05
N LYS A 21 14.10 9.24 -0.07
CA LYS A 21 14.55 8.99 1.31
C LYS A 21 13.56 9.58 2.30
N ILE A 22 13.28 8.83 3.35
CA ILE A 22 12.47 9.30 4.48
C ILE A 22 13.34 9.42 5.73
N SER A 23 12.90 10.22 6.69
CA SER A 23 13.53 10.29 8.01
C SER A 23 13.34 8.97 8.76
N VAL A 24 14.39 8.52 9.48
CA VAL A 24 14.29 7.38 10.40
C VAL A 24 13.35 7.66 11.59
N LEU A 25 12.98 8.92 11.82
CA LEU A 25 11.98 9.33 12.79
C LEU A 25 10.56 9.43 12.20
N ASP A 26 10.36 9.03 10.94
CA ASP A 26 9.01 8.91 10.40
C ASP A 26 8.22 7.86 11.17
N ARG A 27 7.01 8.20 11.61
CA ARG A 27 6.18 7.32 12.43
C ARG A 27 5.70 6.08 11.69
N GLY A 28 5.60 6.15 10.37
CA GLY A 28 5.38 4.97 9.52
C GLY A 28 6.50 3.96 9.67
N PHE A 29 7.76 4.42 9.65
CA PHE A 29 8.94 3.58 9.84
C PHE A 29 9.05 3.03 11.28
N ILE A 30 8.77 3.87 12.32
CA ILE A 30 8.93 3.47 13.73
C ILE A 30 7.78 2.56 14.20
N PHE A 31 6.52 2.88 13.83
CA PHE A 31 5.32 2.28 14.43
C PHE A 31 4.37 1.63 13.41
N GLY A 32 4.61 1.80 12.10
CA GLY A 32 3.58 1.51 11.11
C GLY A 32 2.37 2.45 11.23
N ASP A 33 2.57 3.69 11.72
CA ASP A 33 1.52 4.69 11.93
C ASP A 33 1.21 5.39 10.60
N GLY A 34 0.45 4.72 9.77
CA GLY A 34 0.08 5.17 8.44
C GLY A 34 -0.89 4.23 7.74
N ILE A 35 -1.32 4.64 6.58
CA ILE A 35 -2.24 3.91 5.71
C ILE A 35 -1.64 3.76 4.31
N TYR A 36 -2.17 2.82 3.53
CA TYR A 36 -1.80 2.70 2.12
C TYR A 36 -3.01 2.40 1.24
N GLU A 37 -2.88 2.69 -0.04
CA GLU A 37 -3.80 2.26 -1.09
C GLU A 37 -3.04 1.62 -2.25
N VAL A 38 -3.71 0.70 -2.94
CA VAL A 38 -3.23 0.14 -4.20
C VAL A 38 -4.35 0.24 -5.22
N ILE A 39 -4.11 1.02 -6.28
CA ILE A 39 -5.09 1.28 -7.33
C ILE A 39 -4.66 0.54 -8.59
N PRO A 40 -5.44 -0.43 -9.08
CA PRO A 40 -5.20 -1.04 -10.39
C PRO A 40 -5.42 -0.02 -11.51
N VAL A 41 -4.56 -0.10 -12.52
CA VAL A 41 -4.63 0.71 -13.75
C VAL A 41 -4.65 -0.27 -14.92
N TYR A 42 -5.66 -0.19 -15.76
CA TYR A 42 -5.81 -0.99 -16.97
C TYR A 42 -5.84 -0.08 -18.18
N GLY A 43 -4.97 -0.33 -19.16
CA GLY A 43 -4.85 0.53 -20.35
C GLY A 43 -4.68 2.00 -19.97
N ARG A 44 -3.83 2.30 -18.98
CA ARG A 44 -3.56 3.64 -18.39
C ARG A 44 -4.77 4.33 -17.73
N ARG A 45 -5.84 3.59 -17.43
CA ARG A 45 -7.05 4.10 -16.77
C ARG A 45 -7.17 3.50 -15.37
N CYS A 46 -7.24 4.35 -14.34
CA CYS A 46 -7.42 3.93 -12.95
C CYS A 46 -8.76 3.21 -12.78
N PHE A 47 -8.72 2.03 -12.21
CA PHE A 47 -9.93 1.26 -11.91
C PHE A 47 -10.51 1.72 -10.57
N ARG A 48 -11.80 2.10 -10.55
CA ARG A 48 -12.55 2.48 -9.34
C ARG A 48 -11.84 3.53 -8.48
N PHE A 49 -11.28 4.55 -9.11
CA PHE A 49 -10.47 5.57 -8.42
C PHE A 49 -11.22 6.21 -7.24
N ASP A 50 -12.49 6.56 -7.41
CA ASP A 50 -13.26 7.25 -6.39
C ASP A 50 -13.51 6.39 -5.15
N GLU A 51 -13.72 5.10 -5.31
CA GLU A 51 -13.89 4.16 -4.20
C GLU A 51 -12.58 3.96 -3.42
N HIS A 52 -11.44 3.95 -4.13
CA HIS A 52 -10.12 3.93 -3.49
C HIS A 52 -9.89 5.21 -2.68
N MET A 53 -10.21 6.39 -3.23
CA MET A 53 -10.09 7.67 -2.50
C MET A 53 -11.03 7.75 -1.31
N ALA A 54 -12.25 7.24 -1.43
CA ALA A 54 -13.19 7.16 -0.30
C ALA A 54 -12.65 6.25 0.82
N ARG A 55 -12.02 5.11 0.48
CA ARG A 55 -11.40 4.21 1.48
C ARG A 55 -10.18 4.86 2.13
N LEU A 56 -9.31 5.50 1.33
CA LEU A 56 -8.16 6.27 1.82
C LEU A 56 -8.60 7.32 2.83
N ALA A 57 -9.62 8.13 2.49
CA ALA A 57 -10.14 9.17 3.38
C ALA A 57 -10.68 8.58 4.70
N ARG A 58 -11.45 7.49 4.65
CA ARG A 58 -11.94 6.81 5.87
C ARG A 58 -10.81 6.27 6.74
N SER A 59 -9.76 5.71 6.13
CA SER A 59 -8.60 5.18 6.87
C SER A 59 -7.81 6.29 7.54
N LEU A 60 -7.60 7.42 6.85
CA LEU A 60 -6.96 8.62 7.41
C LEU A 60 -7.75 9.20 8.59
N ASP A 61 -9.07 9.33 8.44
CA ASP A 61 -9.97 9.84 9.49
C ASP A 61 -9.87 8.99 10.77
N LYS A 62 -9.92 7.66 10.65
CA LYS A 62 -9.77 6.73 11.78
C LYS A 62 -8.45 6.86 12.51
N LEU A 63 -7.37 7.19 11.81
CA LEU A 63 -6.06 7.46 12.40
C LEU A 63 -5.88 8.94 12.79
N ARG A 64 -6.85 9.81 12.50
CA ARG A 64 -6.75 11.26 12.71
C ARG A 64 -5.53 11.86 12.02
N ILE A 65 -5.24 11.40 10.81
CA ILE A 65 -4.22 11.96 9.92
C ILE A 65 -4.95 12.87 8.91
N PRO A 66 -4.57 14.15 8.79
CA PRO A 66 -5.20 15.03 7.79
C PRO A 66 -4.93 14.50 6.38
N ASN A 67 -5.97 14.53 5.52
CA ASN A 67 -5.79 14.15 4.12
C ASN A 67 -4.95 15.23 3.40
N PRO A 68 -3.75 14.90 2.89
CA PRO A 68 -2.84 15.90 2.33
C PRO A 68 -3.30 16.48 0.98
N HIS A 69 -4.20 15.81 0.27
CA HIS A 69 -4.68 16.26 -1.03
C HIS A 69 -6.20 16.16 -1.16
N SER A 70 -6.77 17.03 -2.00
CA SER A 70 -8.13 16.86 -2.50
C SER A 70 -8.22 15.66 -3.45
N ARG A 71 -9.45 15.23 -3.77
CA ARG A 71 -9.67 14.19 -4.78
C ARG A 71 -8.95 14.48 -6.11
N ASP A 72 -9.05 15.72 -6.58
CA ASP A 72 -8.46 16.11 -7.85
C ASP A 72 -6.93 16.24 -7.76
N GLY A 73 -6.40 16.64 -6.60
CA GLY A 73 -4.96 16.59 -6.32
C GLY A 73 -4.41 15.16 -6.37
N TRP A 74 -5.11 14.20 -5.75
CA TRP A 74 -4.75 12.78 -5.86
C TRP A 74 -4.82 12.27 -7.31
N LEU A 75 -5.85 12.68 -8.06
CA LEU A 75 -5.99 12.25 -9.46
C LEU A 75 -4.86 12.81 -10.34
N ALA A 76 -4.46 14.06 -10.13
CA ALA A 76 -3.36 14.68 -10.86
C ALA A 76 -2.04 13.96 -10.59
N LEU A 77 -1.71 13.72 -9.31
CA LEU A 77 -0.52 12.99 -8.88
C LEU A 77 -0.48 11.57 -9.49
N VAL A 78 -1.58 10.82 -9.38
CA VAL A 78 -1.66 9.46 -9.91
C VAL A 78 -1.49 9.45 -11.44
N ARG A 79 -2.11 10.38 -12.16
CA ARG A 79 -1.96 10.50 -13.63
C ARG A 79 -0.54 10.81 -14.05
N GLU A 80 0.17 11.66 -13.32
CA GLU A 80 1.57 11.97 -13.59
C GLU A 80 2.43 10.69 -13.48
N LEU A 81 2.30 9.93 -12.40
CA LEU A 81 3.05 8.69 -12.20
C LEU A 81 2.69 7.61 -13.24
N VAL A 82 1.40 7.46 -13.57
CA VAL A 82 0.93 6.52 -14.60
C VAL A 82 1.47 6.90 -15.97
N ALA A 83 1.56 8.19 -16.30
CA ALA A 83 2.13 8.65 -17.55
C ALA A 83 3.63 8.38 -17.67
N ALA A 84 4.36 8.48 -16.56
CA ALA A 84 5.81 8.24 -16.50
C ALA A 84 6.19 6.75 -16.59
N GLN A 85 5.26 5.84 -16.27
CA GLN A 85 5.50 4.38 -16.33
C GLN A 85 5.22 3.86 -17.75
N PRO A 86 6.16 3.10 -18.39
CA PRO A 86 5.97 2.58 -19.75
C PRO A 86 4.83 1.57 -19.90
N ALA A 87 4.54 0.76 -18.88
CA ALA A 87 3.52 -0.28 -18.95
C ALA A 87 2.11 0.32 -19.02
N ASP A 88 1.20 -0.28 -19.78
CA ASP A 88 -0.20 0.14 -19.86
C ASP A 88 -1.01 -0.34 -18.67
N ASP A 89 -0.77 -1.58 -18.21
CA ASP A 89 -1.37 -2.12 -17.00
C ASP A 89 -0.41 -1.98 -15.82
N GLN A 90 -0.86 -1.28 -14.77
CA GLN A 90 -0.02 -0.88 -13.65
C GLN A 90 -0.73 -1.06 -12.32
N LEU A 91 0.04 -1.03 -11.25
CA LEU A 91 -0.45 -0.82 -9.89
C LEU A 91 0.13 0.51 -9.38
N VAL A 92 -0.75 1.41 -8.93
CA VAL A 92 -0.34 2.61 -8.20
C VAL A 92 -0.38 2.29 -6.72
N TYR A 93 0.75 2.43 -6.05
CA TYR A 93 0.86 2.35 -4.59
C TYR A 93 0.92 3.76 -4.02
N ILE A 94 0.10 4.02 -3.01
CA ILE A 94 0.11 5.27 -2.24
C ILE A 94 0.28 4.91 -0.78
N GLU A 95 1.20 5.55 -0.09
CA GLU A 95 1.41 5.43 1.35
C GLU A 95 1.37 6.82 1.99
N ILE A 96 0.66 6.93 3.11
CA ILE A 96 0.59 8.16 3.89
C ILE A 96 0.85 7.79 5.34
N THR A 97 1.96 8.29 5.88
CA THR A 97 2.25 8.16 7.31
C THR A 97 1.84 9.42 8.05
N ARG A 98 1.78 9.36 9.38
CA ARG A 98 1.54 10.56 10.20
C ARG A 98 2.65 11.61 10.03
N GLY A 99 3.86 11.21 9.61
CA GLY A 99 5.02 12.09 9.43
C GLY A 99 6.07 11.92 10.54
N VAL A 100 6.99 12.88 10.58
CA VAL A 100 8.20 12.84 11.41
C VAL A 100 7.95 13.44 12.78
N ALA A 101 8.24 12.70 13.85
CA ALA A 101 8.20 13.16 15.24
C ALA A 101 9.17 12.37 16.13
N LEU A 102 9.50 12.90 17.29
CA LEU A 102 10.23 12.14 18.30
C LEU A 102 9.40 10.91 18.73
N ARG A 103 10.10 9.83 19.10
CA ARG A 103 9.47 8.56 19.44
C ARG A 103 8.64 8.67 20.72
N ASP A 104 7.33 8.76 20.56
CA ASP A 104 6.32 8.64 21.62
C ASP A 104 5.10 7.91 21.05
N HIS A 105 4.38 7.13 21.87
CA HIS A 105 3.15 6.45 21.46
C HIS A 105 1.98 7.43 21.32
N VAL A 106 1.98 8.53 22.06
CA VAL A 106 0.98 9.59 21.93
C VAL A 106 1.02 10.15 20.50
N MET A 107 -0.15 10.32 19.90
CA MET A 107 -0.26 10.92 18.57
C MET A 107 0.08 12.40 18.64
N PRO A 108 1.18 12.85 18.02
CA PRO A 108 1.54 14.27 18.03
C PRO A 108 0.55 15.08 17.21
N VAL A 109 0.38 16.35 17.58
CA VAL A 109 -0.49 17.31 16.91
C VAL A 109 0.36 18.25 16.03
N GLY A 110 -0.18 18.66 14.88
CA GLY A 110 0.42 19.70 14.05
C GLY A 110 1.64 19.26 13.21
N ILE A 111 1.87 17.95 13.05
CA ILE A 111 2.90 17.45 12.12
C ILE A 111 2.33 17.25 10.72
N THR A 112 3.19 17.40 9.73
CA THR A 112 2.83 17.19 8.31
C THR A 112 2.94 15.72 7.97
N PRO A 113 1.91 15.11 7.36
CA PRO A 113 1.99 13.73 6.87
C PRO A 113 3.09 13.57 5.83
N THR A 114 3.77 12.41 5.85
CA THR A 114 4.63 11.98 4.75
C THR A 114 3.77 11.30 3.69
N VAL A 115 3.92 11.73 2.45
CA VAL A 115 3.21 11.19 1.29
C VAL A 115 4.20 10.53 0.35
N PHE A 116 4.04 9.25 0.10
CA PHE A 116 4.81 8.51 -0.89
C PHE A 116 3.86 7.85 -1.89
N ALA A 117 4.19 7.91 -3.18
CA ALA A 117 3.48 7.16 -4.21
C ALA A 117 4.43 6.68 -5.30
N MET A 118 4.16 5.49 -5.84
CA MET A 118 4.90 4.93 -6.97
C MET A 118 4.00 4.07 -7.85
N THR A 119 4.48 3.76 -9.05
CA THR A 119 3.83 2.80 -9.95
C THR A 119 4.74 1.60 -10.21
N SER A 120 4.11 0.48 -10.49
CA SER A 120 4.80 -0.73 -10.95
C SER A 120 3.97 -1.41 -12.04
N PRO A 121 4.62 -2.12 -13.00
CA PRO A 121 3.89 -2.94 -13.96
C PRO A 121 3.04 -3.99 -13.24
N MET A 122 1.79 -4.16 -13.68
CA MET A 122 0.92 -5.22 -13.17
C MET A 122 1.28 -6.54 -13.85
N LYS A 123 1.47 -7.58 -13.03
CA LYS A 123 1.69 -8.95 -13.52
C LYS A 123 0.35 -9.70 -13.47
N PRO A 124 -0.29 -9.96 -14.60
CA PRO A 124 -1.51 -10.78 -14.63
C PRO A 124 -1.19 -12.23 -14.25
N PRO A 125 -2.17 -12.99 -13.72
CA PRO A 125 -2.02 -14.42 -13.55
C PRO A 125 -1.65 -15.10 -14.88
N SER A 126 -0.75 -16.10 -14.86
CA SER A 126 -0.40 -16.85 -16.06
C SER A 126 -1.60 -17.63 -16.62
N ALA A 127 -1.51 -18.05 -17.89
CA ALA A 127 -2.54 -18.89 -18.50
C ALA A 127 -2.74 -20.21 -17.73
N GLU A 128 -1.65 -20.79 -17.24
CA GLU A 128 -1.67 -21.99 -16.40
C GLU A 128 -2.39 -21.74 -15.06
N GLN A 129 -2.08 -20.65 -14.38
CA GLN A 129 -2.76 -20.28 -13.12
C GLN A 129 -4.26 -20.04 -13.32
N ARG A 130 -4.66 -19.47 -14.49
CA ARG A 130 -6.09 -19.26 -14.79
C ARG A 130 -6.81 -20.58 -15.10
N HIS A 131 -6.12 -21.55 -15.72
CA HIS A 131 -6.70 -22.84 -16.09
C HIS A 131 -6.68 -23.84 -14.96
N ALA A 132 -5.53 -24.05 -14.32
CA ALA A 132 -5.32 -25.06 -13.29
C ALA A 132 -5.61 -24.55 -11.87
N GLY A 133 -5.75 -23.23 -11.67
CA GLY A 133 -5.85 -22.63 -10.36
C GLY A 133 -4.50 -22.52 -9.66
N VAL A 134 -4.52 -22.23 -8.37
CA VAL A 134 -3.34 -22.08 -7.52
C VAL A 134 -3.54 -22.79 -6.20
N ALA A 135 -2.45 -23.32 -5.63
CA ALA A 135 -2.47 -23.91 -4.29
C ALA A 135 -2.66 -22.82 -3.23
N CYS A 136 -3.47 -23.13 -2.23
CA CYS A 136 -3.75 -22.25 -1.09
C CYS A 136 -3.60 -23.03 0.21
N VAL A 137 -3.29 -22.35 1.30
CA VAL A 137 -3.35 -22.90 2.66
C VAL A 137 -4.40 -22.16 3.47
N THR A 138 -4.98 -22.82 4.47
CA THR A 138 -5.85 -22.17 5.46
C THR A 138 -5.08 -21.90 6.73
N ALA A 139 -5.38 -20.80 7.40
CA ALA A 139 -4.78 -20.44 8.68
C ALA A 139 -5.78 -19.67 9.54
N ARG A 140 -5.61 -19.78 10.88
CA ARG A 140 -6.32 -18.89 11.79
C ARG A 140 -5.89 -17.45 11.52
N ASP A 141 -6.86 -16.51 11.51
CA ASP A 141 -6.53 -15.07 11.44
C ASP A 141 -5.99 -14.60 12.80
N PHE A 142 -4.70 -14.31 12.83
CA PHE A 142 -3.99 -13.76 13.99
C PHE A 142 -3.60 -12.29 13.80
N ARG A 143 -4.05 -11.68 12.70
CA ARG A 143 -3.82 -10.26 12.44
C ARG A 143 -4.65 -9.43 13.43
N TRP A 144 -4.36 -8.14 13.49
CA TRP A 144 -5.04 -7.27 14.45
C TRP A 144 -6.53 -7.05 14.12
N GLU A 145 -7.32 -6.68 15.15
CA GLU A 145 -8.78 -6.55 15.06
C GLU A 145 -9.27 -5.33 14.24
N ARG A 146 -8.40 -4.36 13.98
CA ARG A 146 -8.73 -3.16 13.21
C ARG A 146 -8.52 -3.35 11.71
N GLY A 147 -8.99 -4.47 11.17
CA GLY A 147 -8.95 -4.77 9.73
C GLY A 147 -9.72 -3.79 8.84
N ASP A 148 -10.52 -2.92 9.44
CA ASP A 148 -11.24 -1.81 8.83
C ASP A 148 -10.35 -0.61 8.44
N ILE A 149 -9.10 -0.55 8.94
CA ILE A 149 -8.07 0.42 8.58
C ILE A 149 -7.07 -0.26 7.65
N LYS A 150 -6.88 0.28 6.44
CA LYS A 150 -5.88 -0.20 5.50
C LYS A 150 -4.48 0.32 5.90
N SER A 151 -3.99 -0.17 7.04
CA SER A 151 -2.76 0.24 7.70
C SER A 151 -1.51 -0.32 7.03
N VAL A 152 -0.39 0.39 7.11
CA VAL A 152 0.95 -0.10 6.73
C VAL A 152 1.55 -1.11 7.73
N SER A 153 0.91 -1.37 8.85
CA SER A 153 1.32 -2.40 9.83
C SER A 153 1.01 -3.81 9.31
N LEU A 154 1.82 -4.29 8.37
CA LEU A 154 1.54 -5.50 7.58
C LEU A 154 2.38 -6.73 8.00
N LEU A 155 3.02 -6.72 9.16
CA LEU A 155 3.88 -7.84 9.58
C LEU A 155 3.11 -9.17 9.60
N GLY A 156 1.88 -9.20 10.11
CA GLY A 156 1.04 -10.41 10.10
C GLY A 156 0.76 -10.93 8.68
N ASN A 157 0.55 -10.04 7.72
CA ASN A 157 0.38 -10.41 6.32
C ASN A 157 1.68 -10.98 5.72
N VAL A 158 2.83 -10.40 6.06
CA VAL A 158 4.15 -10.90 5.61
C VAL A 158 4.39 -12.31 6.13
N MET A 159 4.17 -12.55 7.43
CA MET A 159 4.33 -13.89 8.05
C MET A 159 3.40 -14.93 7.41
N ALA A 160 2.16 -14.57 7.16
CA ALA A 160 1.21 -15.48 6.51
C ALA A 160 1.60 -15.78 5.06
N ARG A 161 2.08 -14.79 4.32
CA ARG A 161 2.58 -15.02 2.95
C ARG A 161 3.80 -15.92 2.93
N GLU A 162 4.72 -15.78 3.88
CA GLU A 162 5.88 -16.65 4.04
C GLU A 162 5.44 -18.08 4.36
N MET A 163 4.49 -18.28 5.27
CA MET A 163 3.93 -19.59 5.57
C MET A 163 3.35 -20.25 4.32
N SER A 164 2.59 -19.53 3.50
CA SER A 164 2.05 -20.10 2.25
C SER A 164 3.18 -20.48 1.27
N ALA A 165 4.21 -19.67 1.16
CA ALA A 165 5.36 -19.93 0.29
C ALA A 165 6.13 -21.19 0.74
N ALA A 166 6.35 -21.37 2.05
CA ALA A 166 7.01 -22.54 2.61
C ALA A 166 6.25 -23.85 2.32
N HIS A 167 4.93 -23.79 2.10
CA HIS A 167 4.10 -24.92 1.69
C HIS A 167 3.86 -25.00 0.18
N GLY A 168 4.62 -24.25 -0.63
CA GLY A 168 4.45 -24.23 -2.10
C GLY A 168 3.10 -23.63 -2.55
N ALA A 169 2.41 -22.91 -1.67
CA ALA A 169 1.11 -22.28 -1.95
C ALA A 169 1.26 -20.81 -2.30
N LEU A 170 0.31 -20.27 -3.06
CA LEU A 170 0.31 -18.87 -3.49
C LEU A 170 -0.46 -17.97 -2.52
N TYR A 171 -1.50 -18.45 -1.88
CA TYR A 171 -2.39 -17.67 -1.03
C TYR A 171 -2.64 -18.34 0.33
N VAL A 172 -3.05 -17.51 1.30
CA VAL A 172 -3.59 -17.94 2.60
C VAL A 172 -5.06 -17.53 2.68
N PHE A 173 -5.93 -18.48 3.01
CA PHE A 173 -7.28 -18.19 3.45
C PHE A 173 -7.31 -18.13 4.98
N TYR A 174 -7.80 -17.02 5.52
CA TYR A 174 -7.95 -16.85 6.95
C TYR A 174 -9.33 -17.30 7.41
N SER A 175 -9.37 -18.00 8.53
CA SER A 175 -10.59 -18.31 9.25
C SER A 175 -10.50 -17.81 10.68
N LEU A 176 -11.59 -17.23 11.19
CA LEU A 176 -11.71 -16.86 12.61
C LEU A 176 -11.92 -18.10 13.49
N HIS A 177 -12.47 -19.18 12.92
CA HIS A 177 -12.69 -20.46 13.57
C HIS A 177 -12.18 -21.56 12.67
N LEU A 178 -10.98 -22.07 12.95
CA LEU A 178 -10.62 -23.42 12.52
C LEU A 178 -11.37 -24.35 13.48
N VAL A 179 -12.43 -24.95 12.98
CA VAL A 179 -13.07 -26.09 13.68
C VAL A 179 -12.09 -27.24 13.54
N GLU A 180 -11.65 -27.80 14.67
CA GLU A 180 -10.88 -29.03 14.72
C GLU A 180 -11.69 -30.19 14.12
#